data_ac2f101d32d9572721e00870ccd90f04
#
_entry.id   ac2f101d32d9572721e00870ccd90f04
#
_cell.length_a   1.000
_cell.length_b   1.000
_cell.length_c   1.000
_cell.angle_alpha   90.00
_cell.angle_beta   90.00
_cell.angle_gamma   90.00
#
_symmetry.space_group_name_H-M   'P 1'
#
loop_
_entity.id
_entity.type
_entity.pdbx_description
1 polymer ?
#
loop_
_entity_poly.entity_id
_entity_poly.type
_entity_poly.pdbx_seq_one_letter_code
_entity_poly.pdbx_strand_id
1 'polypeptide(L)'
;AFNDSLVIPGFEERLRNDTTWKDSLTIDTIVPRKYTHYLPDNLILRTFKEELFSQYLAKSERTLDRKFSLYFVAKADTLPILKGLNFDEKDAFLIEKNHKNDTIHYWVKDSLIYKKDTLSMSLSYLYTDTLNQLVPRTDTLNLIVKKAKGAPDDRQPEKKKKKGKENEPEPTRFIAVTPTIPASMNVYDSISFVFDEPLDHYIGGAIHLKQKVDSLWKEAPFAFAPDSVELRRYNLFSNWEPGTEYELEVDSMAFVGLYGLHSNKIKQNFKVRSLEEYGAIYFNVSGIQTAAFVELLDGQDKVVRKQPVLDGKADFYYLNPGKYTARLIEDTNGNYKWDTGNYEKKLQPEMVYYYPQLVELKALWELEQDWNVLSKPLDKQKLDELKKQKPDEDKKKKSNAANKQNSSSRRNY
;
A
#
# COMPACT_ATOMS: atom_id res chain seq x y z
N ALA A 1 -20.87 -10.45 18.74
CA ALA A 1 -21.22 -9.17 19.36
C ALA A 1 -20.71 -9.19 20.80
N PHE A 2 -19.66 -8.40 21.08
CA PHE A 2 -19.07 -8.30 22.42
C PHE A 2 -19.56 -7.05 23.13
N ASN A 3 -20.84 -6.80 23.09
CA ASN A 3 -21.38 -5.69 23.82
C ASN A 3 -21.70 -6.17 25.24
N ASP A 4 -20.98 -5.66 26.24
CA ASP A 4 -21.23 -5.93 27.66
C ASP A 4 -22.58 -5.33 28.14
N SER A 5 -23.20 -4.48 27.36
CA SER A 5 -24.59 -4.14 27.57
C SER A 5 -25.42 -5.38 27.23
N LEU A 6 -25.95 -5.98 28.24
CA LEU A 6 -26.86 -7.14 28.20
C LEU A 6 -27.93 -6.95 27.14
N VAL A 7 -27.66 -7.31 25.91
CA VAL A 7 -28.67 -7.56 24.91
C VAL A 7 -29.26 -8.92 25.27
N ILE A 8 -30.32 -8.95 26.02
CA ILE A 8 -31.09 -10.16 26.29
C ILE A 8 -31.88 -10.44 25.01
N PRO A 9 -31.57 -11.50 24.25
CA PRO A 9 -32.38 -11.88 23.11
C PRO A 9 -33.78 -12.20 23.57
N GLY A 10 -34.75 -11.51 23.06
CA GLY A 10 -36.15 -11.75 23.33
C GLY A 10 -36.91 -11.98 22.04
N PHE A 11 -38.14 -12.44 22.17
CA PHE A 11 -39.08 -12.48 21.07
C PHE A 11 -40.48 -12.11 21.57
N GLU A 12 -41.28 -11.55 20.68
CA GLU A 12 -42.69 -11.28 20.88
C GLU A 12 -43.48 -11.72 19.65
N GLU A 13 -44.73 -12.12 19.86
CA GLU A 13 -45.63 -12.39 18.73
C GLU A 13 -46.28 -11.09 18.28
N ARG A 14 -46.12 -10.76 17.00
CA ARG A 14 -46.79 -9.63 16.35
C ARG A 14 -47.71 -10.10 15.26
N LEU A 15 -48.67 -9.27 14.90
CA LEU A 15 -49.57 -9.50 13.77
C LEU A 15 -49.09 -8.70 12.57
N ARG A 16 -49.01 -9.37 11.42
CA ARG A 16 -48.74 -8.72 10.12
C ARG A 16 -49.95 -8.99 9.22
N ASN A 17 -50.42 -7.97 8.54
CA ASN A 17 -51.46 -8.13 7.52
C ASN A 17 -50.82 -8.63 6.22
N ASP A 18 -51.10 -9.89 5.86
CA ASP A 18 -50.77 -10.42 4.56
C ASP A 18 -51.89 -10.04 3.58
N THR A 19 -51.57 -9.24 2.58
CA THR A 19 -52.51 -8.72 1.58
C THR A 19 -52.37 -9.52 0.30
N THR A 20 -53.46 -10.16 -0.12
CA THR A 20 -53.59 -10.75 -1.47
C THR A 20 -54.26 -9.76 -2.39
N TRP A 21 -53.73 -9.66 -3.61
CA TRP A 21 -54.20 -8.71 -4.62
C TRP A 21 -54.95 -9.45 -5.71
N LYS A 22 -56.12 -8.97 -6.09
CA LYS A 22 -56.91 -9.49 -7.20
C LYS A 22 -56.37 -9.03 -8.55
N ASP A 23 -55.86 -7.79 -8.57
CA ASP A 23 -55.15 -7.17 -9.70
C ASP A 23 -54.17 -6.12 -9.15
N SER A 24 -53.47 -5.41 -10.02
CA SER A 24 -52.43 -4.42 -9.63
C SER A 24 -52.95 -3.24 -8.81
N LEU A 25 -54.24 -3.08 -8.63
CA LEU A 25 -54.86 -1.93 -7.93
C LEU A 25 -55.90 -2.34 -6.88
N THR A 26 -56.40 -3.58 -6.94
CA THR A 26 -57.53 -4.04 -6.09
C THR A 26 -57.07 -5.09 -5.09
N ILE A 27 -57.26 -4.83 -3.81
CA ILE A 27 -57.01 -5.80 -2.74
C ILE A 27 -58.13 -6.84 -2.74
N ASP A 28 -57.79 -8.12 -2.76
CA ASP A 28 -58.75 -9.21 -2.63
C ASP A 28 -59.02 -9.52 -1.17
N THR A 29 -57.99 -9.80 -0.41
CA THR A 29 -58.16 -10.19 1.00
C THR A 29 -56.97 -9.71 1.84
N ILE A 30 -57.27 -9.29 3.08
CA ILE A 30 -56.28 -9.00 4.11
C ILE A 30 -56.45 -10.00 5.25
N VAL A 31 -55.45 -10.85 5.47
CA VAL A 31 -55.45 -11.84 6.55
C VAL A 31 -54.36 -11.51 7.55
N PRO A 32 -54.75 -11.25 8.84
CA PRO A 32 -53.76 -11.05 9.89
C PRO A 32 -53.05 -12.38 10.19
N ARG A 33 -51.72 -12.42 9.99
CA ARG A 33 -50.88 -13.57 10.36
C ARG A 33 -50.01 -13.20 11.55
N LYS A 34 -49.92 -14.10 12.50
CA LYS A 34 -48.97 -14.01 13.62
C LYS A 34 -47.58 -14.34 13.09
N TYR A 35 -46.59 -13.57 13.47
CA TYR A 35 -45.16 -13.87 13.23
C TYR A 35 -44.37 -13.56 14.50
N THR A 36 -43.26 -14.30 14.64
CA THR A 36 -42.32 -14.08 15.74
C THR A 36 -41.42 -12.92 15.39
N HIS A 37 -41.42 -11.90 16.22
CA HIS A 37 -40.58 -10.74 16.11
C HIS A 37 -39.45 -10.86 17.13
N TYR A 38 -38.22 -10.86 16.66
CA TYR A 38 -37.03 -11.00 17.51
C TYR A 38 -36.50 -9.64 17.94
N LEU A 39 -36.11 -9.53 19.20
CA LEU A 39 -35.57 -8.32 19.81
C LEU A 39 -34.07 -8.52 20.14
N PRO A 40 -33.27 -7.45 20.03
CA PRO A 40 -33.58 -6.09 19.62
C PRO A 40 -33.70 -5.95 18.09
N ASP A 41 -34.52 -5.00 17.65
CA ASP A 41 -34.85 -4.78 16.23
C ASP A 41 -33.69 -4.32 15.35
N ASN A 42 -32.81 -3.53 15.87
CA ASN A 42 -31.78 -2.85 15.09
C ASN A 42 -30.39 -3.39 15.40
N LEU A 43 -30.24 -4.72 15.41
CA LEU A 43 -28.94 -5.35 15.65
C LEU A 43 -28.04 -5.23 14.42
N ILE A 44 -26.98 -4.42 14.52
CA ILE A 44 -25.96 -4.32 13.50
C ILE A 44 -24.87 -5.34 13.78
N LEU A 45 -24.78 -6.36 12.94
CA LEU A 45 -23.70 -7.35 12.99
C LEU A 45 -22.57 -6.89 12.10
N ARG A 46 -21.37 -6.81 12.67
CA ARG A 46 -20.16 -6.50 11.92
C ARG A 46 -19.26 -7.74 11.87
N THR A 47 -18.75 -8.01 10.69
CA THR A 47 -17.73 -9.03 10.50
C THR A 47 -16.40 -8.34 10.26
N PHE A 48 -15.36 -8.86 10.85
CA PHE A 48 -14.01 -8.39 10.62
C PHE A 48 -13.09 -9.60 10.40
N LYS A 49 -11.97 -9.33 9.72
CA LYS A 49 -10.91 -10.30 9.55
C LYS A 49 -9.82 -9.97 10.56
N GLU A 50 -9.57 -10.89 11.48
CA GLU A 50 -8.42 -10.75 12.38
C GLU A 50 -7.11 -10.84 11.61
N GLU A 51 -6.10 -10.11 12.07
CA GLU A 51 -4.74 -10.33 11.59
C GLU A 51 -4.29 -11.72 12.01
N LEU A 52 -3.76 -12.49 11.06
CA LEU A 52 -3.18 -13.81 11.37
C LEU A 52 -1.86 -13.59 12.11
N PHE A 53 -1.82 -14.03 13.35
CA PHE A 53 -0.62 -13.95 14.18
C PHE A 53 0.30 -15.18 14.05
N SER A 54 -0.03 -16.12 13.14
CA SER A 54 0.84 -17.27 12.86
C SER A 54 2.17 -16.81 12.25
N GLN A 55 3.23 -16.83 13.05
CA GLN A 55 4.57 -16.46 12.63
C GLN A 55 5.38 -17.67 12.25
N TYR A 56 5.88 -17.70 11.02
CA TYR A 56 6.83 -18.71 10.54
C TYR A 56 7.58 -18.18 9.32
N LEU A 57 8.74 -18.81 9.05
CA LEU A 57 9.51 -18.53 7.85
C LEU A 57 8.82 -19.19 6.65
N ALA A 58 8.20 -18.37 5.77
CA ALA A 58 7.50 -18.86 4.59
C ALA A 58 8.45 -19.23 3.46
N LYS A 59 9.53 -18.45 3.30
CA LYS A 59 10.47 -18.61 2.20
C LYS A 59 11.81 -18.01 2.56
N SER A 60 12.87 -18.67 2.11
CA SER A 60 14.22 -18.12 2.07
C SER A 60 14.78 -18.31 0.67
N GLU A 61 15.45 -17.31 0.12
CA GLU A 61 16.05 -17.40 -1.21
C GLU A 61 17.25 -16.50 -1.38
N ARG A 62 18.18 -16.95 -2.19
CA ARG A 62 19.32 -16.18 -2.64
C ARG A 62 19.23 -16.01 -4.17
N THR A 63 18.70 -14.86 -4.59
CA THR A 63 18.47 -14.55 -6.01
C THR A 63 19.70 -13.96 -6.70
N LEU A 64 20.55 -13.31 -5.92
CA LEU A 64 21.83 -12.73 -6.36
C LEU A 64 22.95 -13.24 -5.47
N ASP A 65 24.16 -13.27 -5.98
CA ASP A 65 25.36 -13.64 -5.19
C ASP A 65 25.47 -12.79 -3.92
N ARG A 66 25.19 -11.50 -4.06
CA ARG A 66 25.37 -10.45 -3.04
C ARG A 66 24.16 -10.22 -2.15
N LYS A 67 23.03 -10.91 -2.41
CA LYS A 67 21.79 -10.70 -1.66
C LYS A 67 21.02 -11.99 -1.42
N PHE A 68 20.57 -12.18 -0.20
CA PHE A 68 19.53 -13.18 0.11
C PHE A 68 18.36 -12.54 0.86
N SER A 69 17.23 -13.19 0.83
CA SER A 69 15.98 -12.66 1.37
C SER A 69 15.27 -13.71 2.22
N LEU A 70 14.68 -13.25 3.32
CA LEU A 70 13.84 -14.03 4.21
C LEU A 70 12.44 -13.43 4.20
N TYR A 71 11.43 -14.27 4.06
CA TYR A 71 10.02 -13.87 4.03
C TYR A 71 9.28 -14.61 5.14
N PHE A 72 8.69 -13.85 6.05
CA PHE A 72 7.87 -14.34 7.14
C PHE A 72 6.39 -14.09 6.83
N VAL A 73 5.49 -14.85 7.46
CA VAL A 73 4.04 -14.73 7.19
C VAL A 73 3.41 -13.59 7.95
N ALA A 74 3.89 -13.29 9.14
CA ALA A 74 3.32 -12.26 10.00
C ALA A 74 4.36 -11.20 10.39
N LYS A 75 3.86 -10.06 10.82
CA LYS A 75 4.66 -8.99 11.42
C LYS A 75 5.47 -9.52 12.62
N ALA A 76 6.71 -9.10 12.74
CA ALA A 76 7.57 -9.37 13.89
C ALA A 76 8.04 -8.07 14.53
N ASP A 77 8.04 -8.03 15.87
CA ASP A 77 8.55 -6.87 16.60
C ASP A 77 10.09 -6.84 16.61
N THR A 78 10.72 -7.99 16.50
CA THR A 78 12.17 -8.15 16.49
C THR A 78 12.66 -8.82 15.21
N LEU A 79 13.88 -8.49 14.81
CA LEU A 79 14.54 -9.18 13.70
C LEU A 79 15.00 -10.57 14.13
N PRO A 80 15.05 -11.56 13.20
CA PRO A 80 15.62 -12.86 13.48
C PRO A 80 17.13 -12.72 13.72
N ILE A 81 17.66 -13.61 14.57
CA ILE A 81 19.09 -13.71 14.84
C ILE A 81 19.69 -14.70 13.85
N LEU A 82 20.68 -14.21 13.10
CA LEU A 82 21.40 -15.00 12.12
C LEU A 82 22.81 -15.28 12.63
N LYS A 83 23.27 -16.55 12.56
CA LYS A 83 24.61 -16.97 12.88
C LYS A 83 25.20 -17.76 11.70
N GLY A 84 26.33 -17.33 11.19
CA GLY A 84 27.07 -18.02 10.12
C GLY A 84 27.59 -19.37 10.58
N LEU A 85 27.45 -20.40 9.74
CA LEU A 85 28.04 -21.73 9.98
C LEU A 85 29.30 -21.95 9.13
N ASN A 86 29.38 -21.30 7.95
CA ASN A 86 30.52 -21.40 7.06
C ASN A 86 31.13 -20.03 6.72
N PHE A 87 30.72 -18.96 7.42
CA PHE A 87 31.25 -17.61 7.32
C PHE A 87 31.11 -16.88 8.66
N ASP A 88 31.83 -15.79 8.85
CA ASP A 88 31.66 -14.89 9.98
C ASP A 88 30.55 -13.88 9.67
N GLU A 89 29.55 -13.81 10.53
CA GLU A 89 28.42 -12.89 10.37
C GLU A 89 28.69 -11.49 10.88
N LYS A 90 29.76 -11.26 11.60
CA LYS A 90 30.07 -9.95 12.21
C LYS A 90 30.30 -8.93 11.10
N ASP A 91 29.49 -7.86 11.12
CA ASP A 91 29.50 -6.78 10.14
C ASP A 91 29.41 -7.21 8.67
N ALA A 92 28.98 -8.47 8.43
CA ALA A 92 28.93 -9.07 7.11
C ALA A 92 27.78 -8.54 6.23
N PHE A 93 26.76 -7.96 6.85
CA PHE A 93 25.52 -7.63 6.16
C PHE A 93 25.10 -6.20 6.36
N LEU A 94 24.46 -5.64 5.31
CA LEU A 94 23.57 -4.50 5.40
C LEU A 94 22.15 -5.02 5.32
N ILE A 95 21.33 -4.70 6.32
CA ILE A 95 19.97 -5.27 6.48
C ILE A 95 18.94 -4.27 5.96
N GLU A 96 18.18 -4.66 4.97
CA GLU A 96 17.02 -3.94 4.45
C GLU A 96 15.75 -4.66 4.90
N LYS A 97 14.84 -3.95 5.53
CA LYS A 97 13.59 -4.53 6.06
C LYS A 97 12.41 -3.63 5.74
N ASN A 98 11.23 -4.21 5.65
CA ASN A 98 10.01 -3.45 5.56
C ASN A 98 9.46 -3.06 6.96
N HIS A 99 8.42 -2.22 6.99
CA HIS A 99 7.78 -1.77 8.24
C HIS A 99 7.26 -2.90 9.15
N LYS A 100 6.92 -4.06 8.56
CA LYS A 100 6.37 -5.21 9.29
C LYS A 100 7.44 -6.19 9.76
N ASN A 101 8.69 -6.01 9.37
CA ASN A 101 9.76 -6.98 9.53
C ASN A 101 9.40 -8.40 9.02
N ASP A 102 8.46 -8.49 8.07
CA ASP A 102 8.06 -9.77 7.46
C ASP A 102 8.87 -10.08 6.19
N THR A 103 9.49 -9.07 5.63
CA THR A 103 10.38 -9.18 4.46
C THR A 103 11.71 -8.54 4.79
N ILE A 104 12.77 -9.35 4.78
CA ILE A 104 14.12 -8.91 5.17
C ILE A 104 15.10 -9.32 4.09
N HIS A 105 15.85 -8.35 3.58
CA HIS A 105 16.92 -8.55 2.63
C HIS A 105 18.27 -8.32 3.31
N TYR A 106 19.18 -9.26 3.13
CA TYR A 106 20.55 -9.19 3.62
C TYR A 106 21.48 -8.96 2.44
N TRP A 107 22.10 -7.80 2.39
CA TRP A 107 23.11 -7.43 1.40
C TRP A 107 24.49 -7.78 1.96
N VAL A 108 25.18 -8.72 1.30
CA VAL A 108 26.46 -9.24 1.76
C VAL A 108 27.58 -8.28 1.37
N LYS A 109 28.24 -7.67 2.34
CA LYS A 109 29.32 -6.70 2.10
C LYS A 109 30.64 -7.37 1.68
N ASP A 110 30.98 -8.50 2.34
CA ASP A 110 32.25 -9.17 2.13
C ASP A 110 32.26 -10.06 0.89
N SER A 111 33.24 -9.79 0.03
CA SER A 111 33.46 -10.56 -1.23
C SER A 111 33.82 -12.02 -0.98
N LEU A 112 34.49 -12.35 0.11
CA LEU A 112 34.81 -13.74 0.47
C LEU A 112 33.57 -14.53 0.85
N ILE A 113 32.53 -13.86 1.35
CA ILE A 113 31.26 -14.47 1.71
C ILE A 113 30.38 -14.62 0.47
N TYR A 114 30.14 -13.53 -0.31
CA TYR A 114 29.20 -13.62 -1.42
C TYR A 114 29.70 -14.47 -2.60
N LYS A 115 31.00 -14.72 -2.72
CA LYS A 115 31.59 -15.64 -3.72
C LYS A 115 31.37 -17.13 -3.38
N LYS A 116 30.95 -17.46 -2.16
CA LYS A 116 30.66 -18.86 -1.79
C LYS A 116 29.42 -19.34 -2.53
N ASP A 117 29.49 -20.57 -3.05
CA ASP A 117 28.34 -21.20 -3.74
C ASP A 117 27.15 -21.37 -2.82
N THR A 118 27.40 -21.79 -1.57
CA THR A 118 26.39 -22.01 -0.55
C THR A 118 26.70 -21.18 0.69
N LEU A 119 25.72 -20.44 1.17
CA LEU A 119 25.77 -19.81 2.48
C LEU A 119 24.99 -20.66 3.46
N SER A 120 25.71 -21.23 4.44
CA SER A 120 25.11 -22.03 5.52
C SER A 120 25.04 -21.20 6.78
N MET A 121 23.84 -21.12 7.39
CA MET A 121 23.57 -20.32 8.56
C MET A 121 22.52 -20.93 9.46
N SER A 122 22.57 -20.61 10.73
CA SER A 122 21.53 -20.87 11.71
C SER A 122 20.69 -19.60 11.87
N LEU A 123 19.37 -19.75 11.80
CA LEU A 123 18.40 -18.65 11.94
C LEU A 123 17.50 -18.89 13.12
N SER A 124 17.57 -18.03 14.13
CA SER A 124 16.72 -18.10 15.32
C SER A 124 15.66 -16.99 15.25
N TYR A 125 14.38 -17.36 15.38
CA TYR A 125 13.24 -16.47 15.29
C TYR A 125 12.08 -16.99 16.14
N LEU A 126 11.05 -16.16 16.34
CA LEU A 126 9.81 -16.56 17.01
C LEU A 126 8.90 -17.26 16.02
N TYR A 127 8.43 -18.44 16.38
CA TYR A 127 7.55 -19.30 15.59
C TYR A 127 6.24 -19.52 16.36
N THR A 128 5.12 -19.52 15.70
CA THR A 128 3.82 -19.86 16.32
C THR A 128 3.63 -21.37 16.32
N ASP A 129 3.53 -21.96 17.51
CA ASP A 129 3.32 -23.40 17.69
C ASP A 129 1.85 -23.81 17.46
N THR A 130 1.55 -25.09 17.68
CA THR A 130 0.20 -25.66 17.53
C THR A 130 -0.80 -25.14 18.56
N LEU A 131 -0.33 -24.52 19.64
CA LEU A 131 -1.13 -23.90 20.69
C LEU A 131 -1.30 -22.39 20.49
N ASN A 132 -0.93 -21.86 19.31
CA ASN A 132 -0.90 -20.43 18.97
C ASN A 132 0.00 -19.59 19.89
N GLN A 133 1.06 -20.18 20.46
CA GLN A 133 2.03 -19.48 21.27
C GLN A 133 3.30 -19.21 20.47
N LEU A 134 3.88 -18.01 20.66
CA LEU A 134 5.17 -17.64 20.07
C LEU A 134 6.29 -18.30 20.87
N VAL A 135 6.98 -19.23 20.25
CA VAL A 135 8.10 -19.96 20.85
C VAL A 135 9.38 -19.74 20.04
N PRO A 136 10.56 -19.70 20.66
CA PRO A 136 11.83 -19.63 19.95
C PRO A 136 12.03 -20.86 19.07
N ARG A 137 12.38 -20.66 17.81
CA ARG A 137 12.75 -21.73 16.87
C ARG A 137 14.07 -21.38 16.18
N THR A 138 14.88 -22.39 15.95
CA THR A 138 16.13 -22.28 15.22
C THR A 138 16.12 -23.26 14.06
N ASP A 139 16.27 -22.73 12.85
CA ASP A 139 16.34 -23.48 11.60
C ASP A 139 17.73 -23.32 10.99
N THR A 140 18.23 -24.38 10.32
CA THR A 140 19.46 -24.29 9.53
C THR A 140 19.11 -24.04 8.08
N LEU A 141 19.66 -22.97 7.50
CA LEU A 141 19.45 -22.58 6.13
C LEU A 141 20.71 -22.81 5.31
N ASN A 142 20.54 -23.39 4.12
CA ASN A 142 21.60 -23.54 3.12
C ASN A 142 21.13 -22.82 1.85
N LEU A 143 21.66 -21.62 1.62
CA LEU A 143 21.22 -20.74 0.54
C LEU A 143 22.20 -20.83 -0.65
N ILE A 144 21.69 -21.40 -1.74
CA ILE A 144 22.39 -21.48 -3.04
C ILE A 144 21.83 -20.42 -3.97
N VAL A 145 22.68 -19.82 -4.79
CA VAL A 145 22.25 -18.85 -5.78
C VAL A 145 21.32 -19.49 -6.80
N LYS A 146 20.10 -19.04 -6.88
CA LYS A 146 19.13 -19.47 -7.89
C LYS A 146 19.45 -18.81 -9.22
N LYS A 147 20.09 -19.53 -10.12
CA LYS A 147 20.28 -19.04 -11.50
C LYS A 147 18.93 -19.01 -12.21
N ALA A 148 18.56 -17.86 -12.76
CA ALA A 148 17.43 -17.79 -13.67
C ALA A 148 17.72 -18.64 -14.91
N LYS A 149 16.78 -19.46 -15.36
CA LYS A 149 16.94 -20.25 -16.59
C LYS A 149 17.26 -19.28 -17.75
N GLY A 150 18.49 -19.36 -18.29
CA GLY A 150 18.94 -18.53 -19.40
C GLY A 150 19.78 -17.29 -19.02
N ALA A 151 20.06 -17.03 -17.74
CA ALA A 151 21.01 -16.00 -17.36
C ALA A 151 22.45 -16.42 -17.72
N PRO A 152 23.29 -15.51 -18.27
CA PRO A 152 24.70 -15.78 -18.49
C PRO A 152 25.39 -16.16 -17.19
N ASP A 153 26.18 -17.21 -17.19
CA ASP A 153 26.95 -17.63 -16.01
C ASP A 153 28.21 -16.76 -15.93
N ASP A 154 28.21 -15.73 -15.12
CA ASP A 154 29.38 -14.88 -14.85
C ASP A 154 30.57 -15.65 -14.24
N ARG A 155 30.40 -16.95 -13.92
CA ARG A 155 31.41 -17.84 -13.34
C ARG A 155 32.03 -18.82 -14.36
N GLN A 156 31.64 -18.77 -15.64
CA GLN A 156 32.28 -19.62 -16.61
C GLN A 156 33.73 -19.14 -16.78
N PRO A 157 34.74 -20.04 -16.61
CA PRO A 157 36.10 -19.72 -17.01
C PRO A 157 36.04 -19.35 -18.49
N GLU A 158 36.72 -18.28 -18.84
CA GLU A 158 36.80 -17.70 -20.19
C GLU A 158 36.74 -18.79 -21.26
N LYS A 159 35.62 -18.94 -21.95
CA LYS A 159 35.57 -19.69 -23.18
C LYS A 159 36.56 -19.02 -24.10
N LYS A 160 37.61 -19.77 -24.50
CA LYS A 160 38.68 -19.36 -25.41
C LYS A 160 38.15 -18.34 -26.43
N LYS A 161 38.57 -17.08 -26.26
CA LYS A 161 38.27 -15.97 -27.18
C LYS A 161 38.54 -16.46 -28.60
N LYS A 162 37.52 -16.42 -29.45
CA LYS A 162 37.73 -16.59 -30.90
C LYS A 162 38.73 -15.51 -31.31
N LYS A 163 39.91 -15.93 -31.81
CA LYS A 163 40.93 -15.04 -32.38
C LYS A 163 40.22 -14.08 -33.36
N GLY A 164 40.18 -12.77 -33.02
CA GLY A 164 39.69 -11.74 -33.94
C GLY A 164 39.03 -10.51 -33.35
N LYS A 165 38.80 -10.43 -32.00
CA LYS A 165 38.27 -9.22 -31.36
C LYS A 165 39.04 -8.89 -30.07
N GLU A 166 40.31 -8.57 -30.25
CA GLU A 166 41.11 -7.89 -29.24
C GLU A 166 40.80 -6.40 -29.37
N ASN A 167 40.24 -5.79 -28.28
CA ASN A 167 40.00 -4.35 -28.07
C ASN A 167 38.53 -3.85 -28.13
N GLU A 168 37.51 -4.65 -27.81
CA GLU A 168 36.27 -4.02 -27.32
C GLU A 168 36.42 -3.86 -25.78
N PRO A 169 36.37 -2.64 -25.21
CA PRO A 169 36.36 -2.45 -23.78
C PRO A 169 35.13 -3.15 -23.20
N GLU A 170 35.30 -3.82 -22.06
CA GLU A 170 34.14 -4.40 -21.36
C GLU A 170 33.09 -3.33 -21.16
N PRO A 171 31.78 -3.63 -21.36
CA PRO A 171 30.73 -2.65 -21.16
C PRO A 171 30.77 -2.16 -19.73
N THR A 172 30.94 -0.86 -19.54
CA THR A 172 30.94 -0.21 -18.23
C THR A 172 29.57 -0.46 -17.58
N ARG A 173 29.56 -1.15 -16.44
CA ARG A 173 28.35 -1.39 -15.66
C ARG A 173 28.13 -0.20 -14.73
N PHE A 174 26.92 0.33 -14.72
CA PHE A 174 26.50 1.40 -13.81
C PHE A 174 25.50 0.85 -12.80
N ILE A 175 25.44 1.50 -11.62
CA ILE A 175 24.32 1.27 -10.70
C ILE A 175 23.04 1.75 -11.38
N ALA A 176 22.01 0.90 -11.39
CA ALA A 176 20.72 1.32 -11.90
C ALA A 176 20.03 2.23 -10.86
N VAL A 177 19.63 3.41 -11.29
CA VAL A 177 18.89 4.37 -10.52
C VAL A 177 17.70 4.87 -11.33
N THR A 178 16.53 4.82 -10.73
CA THR A 178 15.30 5.25 -11.37
C THR A 178 14.71 6.42 -10.57
N PRO A 179 14.94 7.67 -11.00
CA PRO A 179 14.25 8.81 -10.41
C PRO A 179 12.79 8.79 -10.82
N THR A 180 11.90 8.96 -9.85
CA THR A 180 10.46 9.10 -10.10
C THR A 180 10.13 10.57 -10.21
N ILE A 181 10.16 11.10 -11.44
CA ILE A 181 9.87 12.50 -11.76
C ILE A 181 8.72 12.55 -12.75
N PRO A 182 7.49 12.91 -12.33
CA PRO A 182 6.39 13.10 -13.26
C PRO A 182 6.65 14.36 -14.11
N ALA A 183 6.19 14.37 -15.36
CA ALA A 183 6.31 15.53 -16.25
C ALA A 183 5.62 16.78 -15.67
N SER A 184 4.59 16.61 -14.88
CA SER A 184 3.89 17.64 -14.10
C SER A 184 3.84 17.17 -12.63
N MET A 185 4.59 17.84 -11.77
CA MET A 185 4.77 17.49 -10.36
C MET A 185 3.87 18.33 -9.46
N ASN A 186 3.35 17.78 -8.39
CA ASN A 186 2.58 18.56 -7.44
C ASN A 186 3.51 19.36 -6.52
N VAL A 187 2.99 20.47 -5.99
CA VAL A 187 3.73 21.38 -5.09
C VAL A 187 4.17 20.73 -3.76
N TYR A 188 3.58 19.60 -3.40
CA TYR A 188 3.85 18.87 -2.17
C TYR A 188 4.63 17.56 -2.40
N ASP A 189 4.96 17.22 -3.66
CA ASP A 189 5.68 15.99 -3.99
C ASP A 189 7.18 16.12 -3.71
N SER A 190 7.84 14.99 -3.60
CA SER A 190 9.29 14.87 -3.60
C SER A 190 9.75 14.02 -4.79
N ILE A 191 11.00 14.19 -5.20
CA ILE A 191 11.60 13.33 -6.22
C ILE A 191 12.23 12.14 -5.52
N SER A 192 11.79 10.94 -5.87
CA SER A 192 12.26 9.70 -5.26
C SER A 192 13.25 9.01 -6.18
N PHE A 193 14.41 8.65 -5.64
CA PHE A 193 15.43 7.85 -6.33
C PHE A 193 15.44 6.44 -5.74
N VAL A 194 15.22 5.45 -6.57
CA VAL A 194 15.26 4.05 -6.17
C VAL A 194 16.45 3.38 -6.84
N PHE A 195 17.32 2.79 -6.03
CA PHE A 195 18.54 2.11 -6.47
C PHE A 195 18.33 0.59 -6.48
N ASP A 196 19.01 -0.11 -7.38
CA ASP A 196 18.99 -1.58 -7.45
C ASP A 196 19.84 -2.24 -6.34
N GLU A 197 20.83 -1.52 -5.81
CA GLU A 197 21.62 -1.91 -4.63
C GLU A 197 21.72 -0.75 -3.62
N PRO A 198 22.02 -1.01 -2.34
CA PRO A 198 22.27 0.06 -1.37
C PRO A 198 23.44 0.95 -1.78
N LEU A 199 23.35 2.23 -1.47
CA LEU A 199 24.47 3.14 -1.64
C LEU A 199 25.49 2.97 -0.51
N ASP A 200 26.77 3.04 -0.87
CA ASP A 200 27.86 3.25 0.06
C ASP A 200 27.93 4.73 0.46
N HIS A 201 27.96 5.59 -0.54
CA HIS A 201 27.90 7.05 -0.34
C HIS A 201 27.38 7.78 -1.59
N TYR A 202 27.14 9.07 -1.44
CA TYR A 202 26.82 9.98 -2.54
C TYR A 202 27.55 11.31 -2.39
N ILE A 203 27.77 11.97 -3.51
CA ILE A 203 28.45 13.28 -3.58
C ILE A 203 27.38 14.35 -3.75
N GLY A 204 27.00 15.02 -2.65
CA GLY A 204 25.93 16.02 -2.67
C GLY A 204 26.17 17.17 -3.65
N GLY A 205 27.42 17.61 -3.81
CA GLY A 205 27.79 18.64 -4.77
C GLY A 205 27.71 18.25 -6.25
N ALA A 206 27.44 16.98 -6.54
CA ALA A 206 27.22 16.47 -7.90
C ALA A 206 25.72 16.35 -8.26
N ILE A 207 24.84 16.80 -7.38
CA ILE A 207 23.40 16.89 -7.62
C ILE A 207 23.04 18.37 -7.76
N HIS A 208 22.43 18.74 -8.86
CA HIS A 208 22.08 20.10 -9.20
C HIS A 208 20.58 20.20 -9.48
N LEU A 209 19.91 21.10 -8.77
CA LEU A 209 18.52 21.44 -9.04
C LEU A 209 18.48 22.89 -9.50
N LYS A 210 17.94 23.12 -10.67
CA LYS A 210 17.81 24.46 -11.25
C LYS A 210 16.33 24.79 -11.46
N GLN A 211 15.96 26.03 -11.20
CA GLN A 211 14.64 26.59 -11.49
C GLN A 211 14.75 27.66 -12.58
N LYS A 212 13.73 27.77 -13.39
CA LYS A 212 13.67 28.76 -14.47
C LYS A 212 13.03 30.05 -13.96
N VAL A 213 13.83 31.12 -13.89
CA VAL A 213 13.41 32.44 -13.47
C VAL A 213 13.73 33.42 -14.62
N ASP A 214 12.72 34.13 -15.13
CA ASP A 214 12.89 35.10 -16.24
C ASP A 214 13.67 34.47 -17.44
N SER A 215 13.33 33.26 -17.83
CA SER A 215 13.95 32.50 -18.90
C SER A 215 15.41 32.04 -18.66
N LEU A 216 15.97 32.30 -17.49
CA LEU A 216 17.31 31.88 -17.07
C LEU A 216 17.21 30.74 -16.04
N TRP A 217 18.14 29.78 -16.15
CA TRP A 217 18.28 28.73 -15.14
C TRP A 217 19.10 29.25 -13.94
N LYS A 218 18.53 29.17 -12.75
CA LYS A 218 19.17 29.52 -11.48
C LYS A 218 19.16 28.31 -10.55
N GLU A 219 20.22 28.14 -9.76
CA GLU A 219 20.27 27.10 -8.74
C GLU A 219 19.12 27.25 -7.73
N ALA A 220 18.46 26.15 -7.41
CA ALA A 220 17.39 26.08 -6.42
C ALA A 220 17.85 25.27 -5.19
N PRO A 221 17.51 25.68 -3.98
CA PRO A 221 17.87 24.95 -2.77
C PRO A 221 17.09 23.63 -2.71
N PHE A 222 17.74 22.58 -2.25
CA PHE A 222 17.13 21.27 -2.02
C PHE A 222 17.76 20.55 -0.85
N ALA A 223 17.05 19.54 -0.32
CA ALA A 223 17.59 18.57 0.61
C ALA A 223 17.51 17.18 -0.03
N PHE A 224 18.59 16.41 0.07
CA PHE A 224 18.65 15.04 -0.41
C PHE A 224 18.91 14.13 0.79
N ALA A 225 17.99 13.22 1.10
CA ALA A 225 18.03 12.40 2.29
C ALA A 225 17.57 10.97 2.02
N PRO A 226 18.13 9.96 2.74
CA PRO A 226 17.63 8.60 2.69
C PRO A 226 16.18 8.51 3.19
N ASP A 227 15.42 7.57 2.65
CA ASP A 227 14.11 7.23 3.18
C ASP A 227 14.26 6.58 4.56
N SER A 228 13.32 6.82 5.45
CA SER A 228 13.36 6.31 6.83
C SER A 228 13.18 4.79 6.95
N VAL A 229 12.66 4.16 5.92
CA VAL A 229 12.28 2.74 5.91
C VAL A 229 12.95 1.96 4.79
N GLU A 230 12.90 2.50 3.57
CA GLU A 230 13.43 1.83 2.39
C GLU A 230 14.89 2.19 2.15
N LEU A 231 15.80 1.30 2.56
CA LEU A 231 17.26 1.49 2.51
C LEU A 231 17.78 1.95 1.14
N ARG A 232 17.14 1.52 0.05
CA ARG A 232 17.57 1.84 -1.32
C ARG A 232 16.80 3.02 -1.93
N ARG A 233 16.02 3.74 -1.12
CA ARG A 233 15.29 4.92 -1.55
C ARG A 233 15.92 6.17 -0.93
N TYR A 234 16.07 7.18 -1.76
CA TYR A 234 16.44 8.53 -1.36
C TYR A 234 15.45 9.51 -1.93
N ASN A 235 15.16 10.55 -1.18
CA ASN A 235 14.20 11.56 -1.59
C ASN A 235 14.86 12.93 -1.66
N LEU A 236 14.57 13.66 -2.76
CA LEU A 236 14.95 15.05 -2.93
C LEU A 236 13.73 15.92 -2.65
N PHE A 237 13.87 16.81 -1.70
CA PHE A 237 12.87 17.77 -1.28
C PHE A 237 13.32 19.18 -1.65
N SER A 238 12.38 20.01 -2.09
CA SER A 238 12.59 21.42 -2.32
C SER A 238 11.31 22.18 -2.01
N ASN A 239 11.42 23.49 -1.78
CA ASN A 239 10.27 24.39 -1.78
C ASN A 239 9.91 24.69 -3.22
N TRP A 240 9.02 23.89 -3.79
CA TRP A 240 8.64 24.00 -5.17
C TRP A 240 7.83 25.28 -5.43
N GLU A 241 8.32 26.15 -6.30
CA GLU A 241 7.58 27.31 -6.75
C GLU A 241 6.50 26.91 -7.75
N PRO A 242 5.21 27.20 -7.48
CA PRO A 242 4.10 26.79 -8.35
C PRO A 242 4.25 27.38 -9.77
N GLY A 243 3.90 26.58 -10.78
CA GLY A 243 3.92 27.00 -12.18
C GLY A 243 5.31 27.07 -12.81
N THR A 244 6.37 26.76 -12.06
CA THR A 244 7.78 26.90 -12.46
C THR A 244 8.33 25.63 -13.10
N GLU A 245 9.20 25.82 -14.11
CA GLU A 245 9.97 24.72 -14.72
C GLU A 245 11.27 24.51 -13.94
N TYR A 246 11.60 23.24 -13.74
CA TYR A 246 12.83 22.79 -13.07
C TYR A 246 13.64 21.87 -13.97
N GLU A 247 14.94 21.87 -13.75
CA GLU A 247 15.89 20.92 -14.32
C GLU A 247 16.65 20.25 -13.19
N LEU A 248 16.57 18.92 -13.13
CA LEU A 248 17.41 18.11 -12.27
C LEU A 248 18.56 17.58 -13.09
N GLU A 249 19.78 17.82 -12.66
CA GLU A 249 21.00 17.28 -13.25
C GLU A 249 21.81 16.57 -12.15
N VAL A 250 22.18 15.33 -12.41
CA VAL A 250 23.05 14.54 -11.55
C VAL A 250 24.25 14.13 -12.37
N ASP A 251 25.43 14.49 -11.92
CA ASP A 251 26.67 14.17 -12.62
C ASP A 251 26.96 12.68 -12.59
N SER A 252 27.78 12.22 -13.55
CA SER A 252 28.32 10.87 -13.51
C SER A 252 29.09 10.65 -12.21
N MET A 253 28.99 9.44 -11.65
CA MET A 253 29.67 9.06 -10.41
C MET A 253 29.12 9.77 -9.14
N ALA A 254 28.01 10.50 -9.20
CA ALA A 254 27.40 11.14 -8.04
C ALA A 254 26.94 10.14 -6.98
N PHE A 255 26.53 8.95 -7.38
CA PHE A 255 26.13 7.87 -6.49
C PHE A 255 27.09 6.69 -6.64
N VAL A 256 27.52 6.15 -5.53
CA VAL A 256 28.39 4.97 -5.45
C VAL A 256 27.66 3.88 -4.68
N GLY A 257 27.43 2.75 -5.33
CA GLY A 257 26.78 1.59 -4.74
C GLY A 257 27.71 0.82 -3.79
N LEU A 258 27.12 0.00 -2.93
CA LEU A 258 27.80 -0.83 -1.93
C LEU A 258 28.94 -1.69 -2.53
N TYR A 259 28.83 -2.02 -3.81
CA TYR A 259 29.81 -2.85 -4.52
C TYR A 259 30.69 -2.08 -5.50
N GLY A 260 30.76 -0.76 -5.36
CA GLY A 260 31.65 0.11 -6.13
C GLY A 260 31.14 0.44 -7.53
N LEU A 261 29.91 0.10 -7.90
CA LEU A 261 29.33 0.57 -9.15
C LEU A 261 28.97 2.05 -9.02
N HIS A 262 29.21 2.81 -10.07
CA HIS A 262 28.92 4.24 -10.12
C HIS A 262 27.64 4.52 -10.92
N SER A 263 26.96 5.63 -10.60
CA SER A 263 25.82 6.11 -11.39
C SER A 263 26.29 6.73 -12.72
N ASN A 264 25.43 6.64 -13.72
CA ASN A 264 25.57 7.44 -14.94
C ASN A 264 24.97 8.84 -14.73
N LYS A 265 25.24 9.76 -15.66
CA LYS A 265 24.66 11.09 -15.68
C LYS A 265 23.14 10.99 -15.85
N ILE A 266 22.39 11.80 -15.07
CA ILE A 266 20.94 11.95 -15.18
C ILE A 266 20.66 13.42 -15.49
N LYS A 267 19.79 13.67 -16.45
CA LYS A 267 19.28 15.01 -16.73
C LYS A 267 17.82 14.91 -17.10
N GLN A 268 16.96 15.64 -16.36
CA GLN A 268 15.52 15.59 -16.57
C GLN A 268 14.90 16.94 -16.25
N ASN A 269 14.02 17.43 -17.15
CA ASN A 269 13.22 18.59 -16.94
C ASN A 269 11.81 18.18 -16.52
N PHE A 270 11.21 19.00 -15.67
CA PHE A 270 9.83 18.82 -15.21
C PHE A 270 9.22 20.17 -14.87
N LYS A 271 7.89 20.19 -14.76
CA LYS A 271 7.16 21.40 -14.39
C LYS A 271 6.38 21.13 -13.11
N VAL A 272 6.42 22.10 -12.20
CA VAL A 272 5.57 22.12 -11.02
C VAL A 272 4.24 22.76 -11.38
N ARG A 273 3.14 22.17 -10.96
CA ARG A 273 1.79 22.66 -11.22
C ARG A 273 1.57 24.04 -10.62
N SER A 274 0.78 24.87 -11.28
CA SER A 274 0.33 26.13 -10.72
C SER A 274 -0.74 25.91 -9.66
N LEU A 275 -0.90 26.86 -8.73
CA LEU A 275 -1.95 26.77 -7.70
C LEU A 275 -3.34 26.74 -8.29
N GLU A 276 -3.51 27.35 -9.48
CA GLU A 276 -4.77 27.38 -10.22
C GLU A 276 -5.24 26.01 -10.73
N GLU A 277 -4.36 25.03 -10.74
CA GLU A 277 -4.68 23.66 -11.16
C GLU A 277 -5.32 22.83 -10.05
N TYR A 278 -5.33 23.31 -8.81
CA TYR A 278 -5.85 22.60 -7.64
C TYR A 278 -7.22 23.12 -7.21
N GLY A 279 -7.89 22.30 -6.41
CA GLY A 279 -9.04 22.69 -5.61
C GLY A 279 -8.86 22.26 -4.16
N ALA A 280 -9.86 22.56 -3.33
CA ALA A 280 -9.90 22.18 -1.92
C ALA A 280 -11.27 21.59 -1.55
N ILE A 281 -11.28 20.69 -0.58
CA ILE A 281 -12.49 20.13 0.03
C ILE A 281 -12.35 20.26 1.55
N TYR A 282 -13.35 20.87 2.17
CA TYR A 282 -13.45 21.06 3.61
C TYR A 282 -14.64 20.26 4.15
N PHE A 283 -14.39 19.38 5.12
CA PHE A 283 -15.47 18.66 5.81
C PHE A 283 -15.70 19.26 7.18
N ASN A 284 -16.91 19.74 7.44
CA ASN A 284 -17.41 20.09 8.78
C ASN A 284 -18.05 18.85 9.38
N VAL A 285 -17.33 18.16 10.26
CA VAL A 285 -17.72 16.88 10.83
C VAL A 285 -18.42 17.07 12.15
N SER A 286 -19.55 16.38 12.35
CA SER A 286 -20.30 16.33 13.61
C SER A 286 -20.81 14.93 13.92
N GLY A 287 -21.15 14.67 15.18
CA GLY A 287 -21.67 13.38 15.63
C GLY A 287 -20.62 12.36 16.01
N ILE A 288 -19.33 12.74 16.10
CA ILE A 288 -18.23 11.93 16.64
C ILE A 288 -18.02 12.20 18.13
N GLN A 289 -17.55 11.19 18.86
CA GLN A 289 -17.29 11.28 20.30
C GLN A 289 -15.81 11.08 20.67
N THR A 290 -15.02 10.55 19.77
CA THR A 290 -13.61 10.23 19.96
C THR A 290 -12.75 10.94 18.90
N ALA A 291 -11.44 10.86 19.06
CA ALA A 291 -10.52 11.28 18.00
C ALA A 291 -10.87 10.53 16.70
N ALA A 292 -10.76 11.22 15.57
CA ALA A 292 -11.10 10.65 14.27
C ALA A 292 -10.23 11.26 13.17
N PHE A 293 -10.14 10.56 12.06
CA PHE A 293 -9.56 11.08 10.84
C PHE A 293 -10.42 10.77 9.62
N VAL A 294 -10.34 11.61 8.62
CA VAL A 294 -11.00 11.43 7.33
C VAL A 294 -10.00 10.93 6.30
N GLU A 295 -10.36 9.87 5.61
CA GLU A 295 -9.68 9.42 4.40
C GLU A 295 -10.48 9.88 3.18
N LEU A 296 -9.84 10.68 2.34
CA LEU A 296 -10.35 11.05 1.02
C LEU A 296 -9.99 9.95 0.03
N LEU A 297 -10.98 9.47 -0.72
CA LEU A 297 -10.87 8.33 -1.62
C LEU A 297 -11.11 8.78 -3.06
N ASP A 298 -10.41 8.15 -4.00
CA ASP A 298 -10.69 8.30 -5.43
C ASP A 298 -11.89 7.44 -5.88
N GLY A 299 -12.22 7.52 -7.17
CA GLY A 299 -13.31 6.74 -7.77
C GLY A 299 -13.10 5.21 -7.74
N GLN A 300 -11.95 4.72 -7.29
CA GLN A 300 -11.62 3.30 -7.15
C GLN A 300 -11.55 2.83 -5.69
N ASP A 301 -12.05 3.64 -4.73
CA ASP A 301 -12.00 3.37 -3.29
C ASP A 301 -10.56 3.34 -2.72
N LYS A 302 -9.61 3.98 -3.42
CA LYS A 302 -8.21 4.08 -3.00
C LYS A 302 -8.01 5.38 -2.23
N VAL A 303 -7.31 5.30 -1.09
CA VAL A 303 -6.99 6.46 -0.27
C VAL A 303 -6.01 7.38 -1.02
N VAL A 304 -6.46 8.61 -1.27
CA VAL A 304 -5.66 9.69 -1.88
C VAL A 304 -4.94 10.47 -0.80
N ARG A 305 -5.65 10.82 0.27
CA ARG A 305 -5.11 11.60 1.39
C ARG A 305 -5.87 11.32 2.67
N LYS A 306 -5.19 11.56 3.80
CA LYS A 306 -5.79 11.49 5.14
C LYS A 306 -5.62 12.82 5.86
N GLN A 307 -6.61 13.20 6.66
CA GLN A 307 -6.55 14.37 7.53
C GLN A 307 -7.20 14.07 8.87
N PRO A 308 -6.59 14.46 10.00
CA PRO A 308 -7.23 14.37 11.30
C PRO A 308 -8.43 15.31 11.36
N VAL A 309 -9.44 14.95 12.13
CA VAL A 309 -10.53 15.86 12.46
C VAL A 309 -10.08 16.71 13.65
N LEU A 310 -9.85 17.99 13.41
CA LEU A 310 -9.46 18.97 14.41
C LEU A 310 -10.57 20.02 14.55
N ASP A 311 -11.09 20.21 15.76
CA ASP A 311 -12.19 21.15 16.04
C ASP A 311 -13.40 20.93 15.11
N GLY A 312 -13.72 19.67 14.82
CA GLY A 312 -14.80 19.31 13.92
C GLY A 312 -14.52 19.53 12.42
N LYS A 313 -13.28 19.79 12.02
CA LYS A 313 -12.90 20.05 10.63
C LYS A 313 -11.85 19.07 10.12
N ALA A 314 -11.96 18.72 8.84
CA ALA A 314 -10.95 18.00 8.09
C ALA A 314 -10.75 18.67 6.73
N ASP A 315 -9.62 19.36 6.57
CA ASP A 315 -9.35 20.23 5.43
C ASP A 315 -8.37 19.57 4.46
N PHE A 316 -8.76 19.49 3.21
CA PHE A 316 -7.96 18.92 2.13
C PHE A 316 -7.61 20.00 1.09
N TYR A 317 -6.37 20.47 1.12
CA TYR A 317 -5.84 21.46 0.18
C TYR A 317 -5.08 20.80 -0.98
N TYR A 318 -4.88 21.55 -2.06
CA TYR A 318 -4.09 21.14 -3.21
C TYR A 318 -4.50 19.78 -3.80
N LEU A 319 -5.81 19.56 -3.92
CA LEU A 319 -6.36 18.38 -4.55
C LEU A 319 -6.42 18.56 -6.07
N ASN A 320 -6.09 17.51 -6.80
CA ASN A 320 -6.31 17.50 -8.24
C ASN A 320 -7.81 17.48 -8.56
N PRO A 321 -8.26 18.11 -9.66
CA PRO A 321 -9.64 17.96 -10.12
C PRO A 321 -10.00 16.48 -10.31
N GLY A 322 -11.18 16.10 -9.85
CA GLY A 322 -11.61 14.70 -9.91
C GLY A 322 -12.84 14.40 -9.08
N LYS A 323 -13.23 13.14 -9.06
CA LYS A 323 -14.34 12.63 -8.25
C LYS A 323 -13.80 11.99 -7.00
N TYR A 324 -14.30 12.43 -5.87
CA TYR A 324 -13.88 11.99 -4.54
C TYR A 324 -15.04 11.47 -3.73
N THR A 325 -14.75 10.50 -2.89
CA THR A 325 -15.60 10.06 -1.79
C THR A 325 -14.81 10.17 -0.50
N ALA A 326 -15.47 10.08 0.66
CA ALA A 326 -14.78 10.16 1.93
C ALA A 326 -15.27 9.10 2.89
N ARG A 327 -14.38 8.64 3.77
CA ARG A 327 -14.73 7.85 4.93
C ARG A 327 -14.03 8.41 6.17
N LEU A 328 -14.75 8.40 7.27
CA LEU A 328 -14.25 8.80 8.57
C LEU A 328 -14.03 7.55 9.41
N ILE A 329 -12.92 7.50 10.11
CA ILE A 329 -12.55 6.44 11.04
C ILE A 329 -12.42 7.05 12.44
N GLU A 330 -13.15 6.50 13.41
CA GLU A 330 -12.93 6.83 14.81
C GLU A 330 -11.69 6.10 15.31
N ASP A 331 -10.63 6.87 15.57
CA ASP A 331 -9.32 6.38 15.95
C ASP A 331 -9.23 6.34 17.48
N THR A 332 -9.60 5.21 18.05
CA THR A 332 -9.71 5.06 19.51
C THR A 332 -8.37 4.98 20.21
N ASN A 333 -7.30 4.62 19.51
CA ASN A 333 -5.96 4.46 20.05
C ASN A 333 -4.94 5.51 19.55
N GLY A 334 -5.36 6.42 18.66
CA GLY A 334 -4.55 7.54 18.19
C GLY A 334 -3.40 7.14 17.25
N ASN A 335 -3.51 5.98 16.57
CA ASN A 335 -2.43 5.48 15.71
C ASN A 335 -2.56 5.91 14.24
N TYR A 336 -3.63 6.64 13.89
CA TYR A 336 -3.92 7.16 12.56
C TYR A 336 -4.08 6.07 11.48
N LYS A 337 -4.60 4.90 11.91
CA LYS A 337 -4.91 3.74 11.09
C LYS A 337 -6.22 3.14 11.55
N TRP A 338 -6.93 2.49 10.64
CA TRP A 338 -8.07 1.68 11.01
C TRP A 338 -7.60 0.37 11.63
N ASP A 339 -8.08 0.05 12.82
CA ASP A 339 -7.81 -1.20 13.51
C ASP A 339 -8.98 -2.16 13.44
N THR A 340 -8.66 -3.41 13.12
CA THR A 340 -9.63 -4.50 13.12
C THR A 340 -9.96 -4.93 14.54
N GLY A 341 -11.08 -5.65 14.71
CA GLY A 341 -11.41 -6.26 15.98
C GLY A 341 -10.45 -7.38 16.38
N ASN A 342 -10.48 -7.73 17.66
CA ASN A 342 -9.76 -8.86 18.20
C ASN A 342 -10.70 -9.71 19.06
N TYR A 343 -10.89 -10.97 18.68
CA TYR A 343 -11.84 -11.87 19.36
C TYR A 343 -11.41 -12.22 20.77
N GLU A 344 -10.15 -12.54 20.98
CA GLU A 344 -9.60 -12.92 22.28
C GLU A 344 -9.68 -11.76 23.30
N LYS A 345 -9.36 -10.54 22.84
CA LYS A 345 -9.42 -9.32 23.66
C LYS A 345 -10.81 -8.72 23.73
N LYS A 346 -11.81 -9.33 23.08
CA LYS A 346 -13.20 -8.82 22.96
C LYS A 346 -13.29 -7.39 22.42
N LEU A 347 -12.36 -7.00 21.57
CA LEU A 347 -12.33 -5.69 20.94
C LEU A 347 -13.13 -5.70 19.64
N GLN A 348 -13.99 -4.71 19.47
CA GLN A 348 -14.68 -4.45 18.21
C GLN A 348 -13.74 -3.69 17.25
N PRO A 349 -13.93 -3.84 15.94
CA PRO A 349 -13.21 -3.00 14.97
C PRO A 349 -13.63 -1.54 15.14
N GLU A 350 -12.72 -0.63 14.84
CA GLU A 350 -12.98 0.79 14.85
C GLU A 350 -14.12 1.17 13.91
N MET A 351 -14.88 2.20 14.31
CA MET A 351 -16.04 2.66 13.56
C MET A 351 -15.61 3.35 12.28
N VAL A 352 -16.30 3.02 11.20
CA VAL A 352 -16.10 3.63 9.88
C VAL A 352 -17.44 4.19 9.40
N TYR A 353 -17.44 5.47 9.09
CA TYR A 353 -18.59 6.17 8.49
C TYR A 353 -18.22 6.58 7.06
N TYR A 354 -19.16 6.51 6.14
CA TYR A 354 -18.96 6.97 4.76
C TYR A 354 -19.73 8.27 4.52
N TYR A 355 -19.09 9.21 3.84
CA TYR A 355 -19.76 10.38 3.33
C TYR A 355 -20.73 9.98 2.22
N PRO A 356 -22.05 10.30 2.36
CA PRO A 356 -23.07 9.68 1.53
C PRO A 356 -23.27 10.35 0.16
N GLN A 357 -22.29 11.12 -0.31
CA GLN A 357 -22.33 11.83 -1.60
C GLN A 357 -20.98 11.74 -2.32
N LEU A 358 -21.05 11.78 -3.64
CA LEU A 358 -19.88 11.93 -4.49
C LEU A 358 -19.55 13.43 -4.59
N VAL A 359 -18.31 13.78 -4.34
CA VAL A 359 -17.80 15.17 -4.46
C VAL A 359 -17.05 15.30 -5.76
N GLU A 360 -17.56 16.09 -6.69
CA GLU A 360 -16.87 16.41 -7.94
C GLU A 360 -16.15 17.74 -7.81
N LEU A 361 -14.82 17.69 -7.75
CA LEU A 361 -13.95 18.85 -7.57
C LEU A 361 -13.42 19.32 -8.93
N LYS A 362 -13.50 20.62 -9.18
CA LYS A 362 -12.84 21.27 -10.32
C LYS A 362 -11.68 22.14 -9.83
N ALA A 363 -10.80 22.51 -10.76
CA ALA A 363 -9.73 23.44 -10.49
C ALA A 363 -10.27 24.78 -9.97
N LEU A 364 -9.57 25.40 -9.03
CA LEU A 364 -9.95 26.63 -8.31
C LEU A 364 -11.22 26.54 -7.47
N TRP A 365 -11.83 25.38 -7.33
CA TRP A 365 -13.00 25.22 -6.48
C TRP A 365 -12.61 24.92 -5.05
N GLU A 366 -13.31 25.55 -4.14
CA GLU A 366 -13.30 25.27 -2.70
C GLU A 366 -14.69 24.78 -2.32
N LEU A 367 -14.77 23.51 -1.90
CA LEU A 367 -16.04 22.87 -1.61
C LEU A 367 -16.14 22.61 -0.11
N GLU A 368 -17.11 23.22 0.53
CA GLU A 368 -17.45 22.98 1.93
C GLU A 368 -18.55 21.93 2.01
N GLN A 369 -18.35 20.92 2.87
CA GLN A 369 -19.24 19.77 3.01
C GLN A 369 -19.60 19.56 4.49
N ASP A 370 -20.87 19.72 4.85
CA ASP A 370 -21.36 19.39 6.18
C ASP A 370 -21.60 17.90 6.29
N TRP A 371 -20.98 17.27 7.28
CA TRP A 371 -21.05 15.84 7.49
C TRP A 371 -21.41 15.47 8.93
N ASN A 372 -22.70 15.28 9.18
CA ASN A 372 -23.15 14.59 10.39
C ASN A 372 -23.08 13.08 10.15
N VAL A 373 -22.13 12.38 10.80
CA VAL A 373 -21.88 10.95 10.60
C VAL A 373 -23.07 10.07 11.01
N LEU A 374 -23.98 10.58 11.81
CA LEU A 374 -25.18 9.88 12.29
C LEU A 374 -26.44 10.20 11.47
N SER A 375 -26.34 11.06 10.45
CA SER A 375 -27.50 11.49 9.65
C SER A 375 -28.15 10.37 8.84
N LYS A 376 -27.37 9.33 8.49
CA LYS A 376 -27.85 8.14 7.79
C LYS A 376 -27.45 6.86 8.52
N PRO A 377 -28.27 5.80 8.47
CA PRO A 377 -27.89 4.48 8.97
C PRO A 377 -26.60 3.97 8.31
N LEU A 378 -25.76 3.27 9.04
CA LEU A 378 -24.43 2.81 8.58
C LEU A 378 -24.49 1.96 7.29
N ASP A 379 -25.54 1.13 7.15
CA ASP A 379 -25.75 0.27 5.99
C ASP A 379 -26.12 1.05 4.71
N LYS A 380 -26.54 2.32 4.85
CA LYS A 380 -26.96 3.20 3.76
C LYS A 380 -25.99 4.35 3.47
N GLN A 381 -24.88 4.45 4.20
CA GLN A 381 -23.91 5.52 4.02
C GLN A 381 -23.02 5.30 2.79
N LYS A 382 -22.54 4.06 2.58
CA LYS A 382 -21.66 3.76 1.45
C LYS A 382 -22.43 3.80 0.14
N LEU A 383 -21.92 4.57 -0.82
CA LEU A 383 -22.49 4.69 -2.17
C LEU A 383 -22.55 3.34 -2.87
N ASP A 384 -23.63 3.08 -3.63
CA ASP A 384 -23.81 1.80 -4.32
C ASP A 384 -22.72 1.53 -5.38
N GLU A 385 -22.20 2.58 -5.99
CA GLU A 385 -21.09 2.52 -6.95
C GLU A 385 -19.80 1.96 -6.32
N LEU A 386 -19.59 2.17 -5.02
CA LEU A 386 -18.43 1.69 -4.26
C LEU A 386 -18.68 0.31 -3.63
N LYS A 387 -19.89 -0.22 -3.69
CA LYS A 387 -20.19 -1.55 -3.19
C LYS A 387 -19.68 -2.58 -4.20
N LYS A 388 -18.73 -3.41 -3.76
CA LYS A 388 -18.24 -4.51 -4.60
C LYS A 388 -19.41 -5.45 -4.92
N GLN A 389 -19.65 -5.74 -6.22
CA GLN A 389 -20.66 -6.70 -6.62
C GLN A 389 -20.36 -8.07 -6.00
N LYS A 390 -21.40 -8.72 -5.46
CA LYS A 390 -21.24 -10.07 -4.90
C LYS A 390 -20.82 -11.03 -6.02
N PRO A 391 -19.90 -11.97 -5.78
CA PRO A 391 -19.43 -12.95 -6.78
C PRO A 391 -20.56 -13.74 -7.47
N ASP A 392 -21.72 -13.91 -6.80
CA ASP A 392 -22.86 -14.63 -7.30
C ASP A 392 -23.69 -13.87 -8.36
N GLU A 393 -23.64 -12.54 -8.37
CA GLU A 393 -24.31 -11.75 -9.42
C GLU A 393 -23.57 -11.82 -10.75
N ASP A 394 -22.24 -11.90 -10.71
CA ASP A 394 -21.42 -12.10 -11.91
C ASP A 394 -21.62 -13.50 -12.53
N LYS A 395 -21.85 -14.52 -11.71
CA LYS A 395 -22.22 -15.86 -12.18
C LYS A 395 -23.60 -15.88 -12.85
N LYS A 396 -24.60 -15.18 -12.29
CA LYS A 396 -25.93 -15.05 -12.88
C LYS A 396 -25.90 -14.28 -14.21
N LYS A 397 -25.10 -13.22 -14.33
CA LYS A 397 -24.95 -12.47 -15.59
C LYS A 397 -24.27 -13.31 -16.67
N LYS A 398 -23.24 -14.10 -16.32
CA LYS A 398 -22.54 -15.02 -17.26
C LYS A 398 -23.44 -16.18 -17.68
N SER A 399 -24.23 -16.77 -16.78
CA SER A 399 -25.16 -17.84 -17.10
C SER A 399 -26.33 -17.37 -18.01
N ASN A 400 -26.83 -16.14 -17.76
CA ASN A 400 -27.87 -15.55 -18.60
C ASN A 400 -27.35 -15.13 -19.99
N ALA A 401 -26.08 -14.72 -20.11
CA ALA A 401 -25.45 -14.45 -21.40
C ALA A 401 -25.19 -15.74 -22.20
N ALA A 402 -24.75 -16.82 -21.55
CA ALA A 402 -24.56 -18.12 -22.15
C ALA A 402 -25.90 -18.76 -22.61
N ASN A 403 -26.98 -18.61 -21.83
CA ASN A 403 -28.31 -19.07 -22.20
C ASN A 403 -28.92 -18.26 -23.37
N LYS A 404 -28.61 -16.97 -23.50
CA LYS A 404 -29.05 -16.18 -24.66
C LYS A 404 -28.31 -16.60 -25.94
N GLN A 405 -27.05 -16.96 -25.89
CA GLN A 405 -26.32 -17.46 -27.05
C GLN A 405 -26.80 -18.86 -27.50
N ASN A 406 -27.13 -19.74 -26.55
CA ASN A 406 -27.68 -21.08 -26.89
C ASN A 406 -29.13 -21.07 -27.38
N SER A 407 -29.92 -20.02 -27.06
CA SER A 407 -31.29 -19.88 -27.59
C SER A 407 -31.35 -19.30 -29.00
N SER A 408 -30.31 -18.56 -29.43
CA SER A 408 -30.19 -18.03 -30.78
C SER A 408 -29.69 -19.07 -31.81
N SER A 409 -28.95 -20.10 -31.35
CA SER A 409 -28.46 -21.17 -32.25
C SER A 409 -29.46 -22.30 -32.50
N ARG A 410 -30.61 -22.34 -31.80
CA ARG A 410 -31.68 -23.35 -32.01
C ARG A 410 -32.83 -22.92 -32.90
N ARG A 411 -32.75 -21.78 -33.59
CA ARG A 411 -33.80 -21.27 -34.49
C ARG A 411 -33.45 -21.36 -35.99
N ASN A 412 -32.40 -22.06 -36.35
CA ASN A 412 -32.08 -22.34 -37.76
C ASN A 412 -31.90 -23.85 -37.96
N TYR A 413 -33.02 -24.57 -38.01
CA TYR A 413 -33.18 -25.84 -38.72
C TYR A 413 -34.67 -26.01 -39.01
#